data_90be1d008b4d5fa8f6df09830e101aa2
#
_entry.id   90be1d008b4d5fa8f6df09830e101aa2
#
_cell.length_a   1.000
_cell.length_b   1.000
_cell.length_c   1.000
_cell.angle_alpha   90.00
_cell.angle_beta   90.00
_cell.angle_gamma   90.00
#
_symmetry.space_group_name_H-M   'P 1'
#
loop_
_entity.id
_entity.type
_entity.pdbx_description
1 polymer ?
#
loop_
_entity_poly.entity_id
_entity_poly.type
_entity_poly.pdbx_seq_one_letter_code
_entity_poly.pdbx_strand_id
1 'polypeptide(L)'
;LFSVLKAANITLFLILPLVMLSVPWWQVLIAYSCMHIVAGISISIVFQLAHLVENVHFLEPDREGNMTHNWAVHELLTTSDFARDNKVVTTLVGGLNFQVEHHLFPMVSHCHYPALSKIVEATAKEYQIPFNEQSTFFKAIKSHFVILKKLGAGARSLYTDEQLKF
;
A
#
# COMPACT_ATOMS: atom_id res chain seq x y z
N LEU A 1 5.35 8.02 -23.72
CA LEU A 1 4.02 7.77 -23.20
C LEU A 1 3.72 8.61 -21.95
N PHE A 2 4.55 8.57 -20.89
CA PHE A 2 4.34 9.31 -19.62
C PHE A 2 4.14 10.83 -19.85
N SER A 3 5.02 11.48 -20.62
CA SER A 3 4.93 12.92 -20.91
C SER A 3 3.65 13.30 -21.66
N VAL A 4 3.20 12.45 -22.58
CA VAL A 4 1.96 12.64 -23.34
C VAL A 4 0.73 12.55 -22.41
N LEU A 5 0.68 11.54 -21.54
CA LEU A 5 -0.41 11.38 -20.57
C LEU A 5 -0.45 12.53 -19.56
N LYS A 6 0.72 13.02 -19.13
CA LYS A 6 0.81 14.17 -18.22
C LYS A 6 0.33 15.46 -18.92
N ALA A 7 0.74 15.68 -20.17
CA ALA A 7 0.27 16.81 -20.98
C ALA A 7 -1.25 16.73 -21.20
N ALA A 8 -1.79 15.56 -21.52
CA ALA A 8 -3.23 15.36 -21.66
C ALA A 8 -3.99 15.66 -20.36
N ASN A 9 -3.49 15.21 -19.21
CA ASN A 9 -4.08 15.53 -17.90
C ASN A 9 -4.13 17.04 -17.65
N ILE A 10 -3.01 17.75 -17.83
CA ILE A 10 -2.93 19.19 -17.64
C ILE A 10 -3.89 19.90 -18.62
N THR A 11 -3.93 19.48 -19.88
CA THR A 11 -4.81 20.07 -20.89
C THR A 11 -6.28 19.88 -20.52
N LEU A 12 -6.69 18.67 -20.18
CA LEU A 12 -8.10 18.35 -19.92
C LEU A 12 -8.61 18.93 -18.59
N PHE A 13 -7.82 18.88 -17.54
CA PHE A 13 -8.28 19.22 -16.19
C PHE A 13 -7.87 20.62 -15.71
N LEU A 14 -6.94 21.28 -16.41
CA LEU A 14 -6.51 22.64 -16.07
C LEU A 14 -6.75 23.62 -17.24
N ILE A 15 -6.14 23.40 -18.39
CA ILE A 15 -6.18 24.37 -19.50
C ILE A 15 -7.60 24.50 -20.06
N LEU A 16 -8.23 23.39 -20.39
CA LEU A 16 -9.59 23.40 -20.96
C LEU A 16 -10.63 24.05 -20.04
N PRO A 17 -10.69 23.77 -18.73
CA PRO A 17 -11.57 24.50 -17.81
C PRO A 17 -11.25 25.99 -17.70
N LEU A 18 -9.96 26.37 -17.71
CA LEU A 18 -9.59 27.79 -17.67
C LEU A 18 -10.07 28.59 -18.90
N VAL A 19 -10.15 27.94 -20.05
CA VAL A 19 -10.54 28.58 -21.31
C VAL A 19 -12.07 28.54 -21.50
N MET A 20 -12.72 27.43 -21.13
CA MET A 20 -14.13 27.19 -21.46
C MET A 20 -15.10 27.58 -20.37
N LEU A 21 -14.70 27.64 -19.09
CA LEU A 21 -15.59 27.96 -18.00
C LEU A 21 -15.61 29.47 -17.72
N SER A 22 -16.81 30.03 -17.59
CA SER A 22 -17.02 31.44 -17.20
C SER A 22 -16.88 31.64 -15.68
N VAL A 23 -15.86 31.04 -15.07
CA VAL A 23 -15.56 31.18 -13.65
C VAL A 23 -14.22 31.86 -13.45
N PRO A 24 -13.95 32.50 -12.31
CA PRO A 24 -12.64 33.08 -12.00
C PRO A 24 -11.54 32.02 -12.07
N TRP A 25 -10.41 32.34 -12.71
CA TRP A 25 -9.29 31.41 -12.92
C TRP A 25 -8.77 30.74 -11.63
N TRP A 26 -8.80 31.45 -10.50
CA TRP A 26 -8.35 30.91 -9.21
C TRP A 26 -9.23 29.77 -8.69
N GLN A 27 -10.53 29.74 -9.03
CA GLN A 27 -11.43 28.63 -8.67
C GLN A 27 -11.03 27.36 -9.41
N VAL A 28 -10.63 27.47 -10.68
CA VAL A 28 -10.11 26.34 -11.46
C VAL A 28 -8.82 25.80 -10.85
N LEU A 29 -7.91 26.70 -10.44
CA LEU A 29 -6.65 26.29 -9.79
C LEU A 29 -6.90 25.59 -8.45
N ILE A 30 -7.82 26.10 -7.63
CA ILE A 30 -8.20 25.45 -6.37
C ILE A 30 -8.80 24.07 -6.64
N ALA A 31 -9.75 23.96 -7.55
CA ALA A 31 -10.38 22.68 -7.90
C ALA A 31 -9.36 21.65 -8.41
N TYR A 32 -8.46 22.05 -9.30
CA TYR A 32 -7.38 21.22 -9.81
C TYR A 32 -6.41 20.76 -8.69
N SER A 33 -6.03 21.68 -7.80
CA SER A 33 -5.18 21.35 -6.65
C SER A 33 -5.87 20.39 -5.68
N CYS A 34 -7.14 20.66 -5.34
CA CYS A 34 -7.92 19.78 -4.47
C CYS A 34 -8.06 18.36 -5.06
N MET A 35 -8.33 18.27 -6.35
CA MET A 35 -8.40 16.98 -7.05
C MET A 35 -7.10 16.19 -6.89
N HIS A 36 -5.94 16.82 -7.12
CA HIS A 36 -4.63 16.15 -7.01
C HIS A 36 -4.26 15.81 -5.58
N ILE A 37 -4.58 16.67 -4.62
CA ILE A 37 -4.35 16.40 -3.19
C ILE A 37 -5.18 15.20 -2.74
N VAL A 38 -6.47 15.18 -3.06
CA VAL A 38 -7.36 14.07 -2.67
C VAL A 38 -6.91 12.77 -3.32
N ALA A 39 -6.63 12.78 -4.62
CA ALA A 39 -6.15 11.59 -5.34
C ALA A 39 -4.80 11.11 -4.77
N GLY A 40 -3.85 12.02 -4.56
CA GLY A 40 -2.53 11.70 -4.01
C GLY A 40 -2.60 11.10 -2.61
N ILE A 41 -3.37 11.71 -1.70
CA ILE A 41 -3.57 11.20 -0.34
C ILE A 41 -4.24 9.82 -0.39
N SER A 42 -5.29 9.63 -1.20
CA SER A 42 -6.01 8.36 -1.29
C SER A 42 -5.09 7.23 -1.75
N ILE A 43 -4.33 7.44 -2.83
CA ILE A 43 -3.37 6.46 -3.34
C ILE A 43 -2.27 6.19 -2.31
N SER A 44 -1.67 7.24 -1.73
CA SER A 44 -0.59 7.10 -0.75
C SER A 44 -1.04 6.29 0.47
N ILE A 45 -2.23 6.57 1.01
CA ILE A 45 -2.76 5.83 2.16
C ILE A 45 -2.88 4.34 1.83
N VAL A 46 -3.49 3.98 0.70
CA VAL A 46 -3.70 2.57 0.32
C VAL A 46 -2.37 1.82 0.27
N PHE A 47 -1.37 2.36 -0.43
CA PHE A 47 -0.06 1.71 -0.57
C PHE A 47 0.74 1.69 0.74
N GLN A 48 0.72 2.77 1.50
CA GLN A 48 1.52 2.85 2.72
C GLN A 48 0.98 1.97 3.85
N LEU A 49 -0.35 1.79 3.95
CA LEU A 49 -0.95 0.91 4.95
C LEU A 49 -0.60 -0.57 4.74
N ALA A 50 -0.20 -0.95 3.55
CA ALA A 50 0.25 -2.30 3.22
C ALA A 50 1.74 -2.55 3.51
N HIS A 51 2.59 -1.51 3.44
CA HIS A 51 4.05 -1.68 3.48
C HIS A 51 4.76 -0.93 4.61
N LEU A 52 4.09 0.04 5.24
CA LEU A 52 4.66 0.88 6.29
C LEU A 52 3.78 0.82 7.55
N VAL A 53 3.73 -0.34 8.19
CA VAL A 53 3.04 -0.60 9.46
C VAL A 53 3.95 -1.35 10.42
N GLU A 54 3.61 -1.39 11.71
CA GLU A 54 4.51 -1.87 12.76
C GLU A 54 4.96 -3.34 12.63
N ASN A 55 4.14 -4.19 11.99
CA ASN A 55 4.41 -5.63 11.90
C ASN A 55 5.16 -6.03 10.61
N VAL A 56 5.50 -5.08 9.76
CA VAL A 56 6.20 -5.33 8.50
C VAL A 56 7.71 -5.23 8.72
N HIS A 57 8.48 -6.14 8.11
CA HIS A 57 9.93 -6.16 8.18
C HIS A 57 10.56 -5.42 7.00
N PHE A 58 11.66 -4.73 7.23
CA PHE A 58 12.47 -4.06 6.20
C PHE A 58 13.71 -4.92 5.93
N LEU A 59 13.55 -5.90 5.05
CA LEU A 59 14.60 -6.85 4.72
C LEU A 59 15.65 -6.20 3.81
N GLU A 60 16.93 -6.33 4.17
CA GLU A 60 18.03 -5.82 3.37
C GLU A 60 18.78 -6.99 2.71
N PRO A 61 19.27 -6.83 1.47
CA PRO A 61 20.10 -7.85 0.83
C PRO A 61 21.43 -8.00 1.59
N ASP A 62 22.02 -9.18 1.50
CA ASP A 62 23.36 -9.45 2.01
C ASP A 62 24.45 -8.65 1.26
N ARG A 63 25.72 -8.81 1.65
CA ARG A 63 26.84 -8.11 1.00
C ARG A 63 27.04 -8.49 -0.47
N GLU A 64 26.48 -9.63 -0.89
CA GLU A 64 26.56 -10.16 -2.24
C GLU A 64 25.34 -9.76 -3.08
N GLY A 65 24.35 -9.10 -2.46
CA GLY A 65 23.12 -8.64 -3.11
C GLY A 65 22.01 -9.70 -3.12
N ASN A 66 22.13 -10.80 -2.39
CA ASN A 66 21.12 -11.84 -2.30
C ASN A 66 20.14 -11.55 -1.16
N MET A 67 18.88 -11.96 -1.35
CA MET A 67 17.86 -11.94 -0.30
C MET A 67 17.91 -13.24 0.51
N THR A 68 17.83 -13.12 1.84
CA THR A 68 17.91 -14.24 2.78
C THR A 68 16.77 -15.25 2.60
N HIS A 69 15.58 -14.75 2.25
CA HIS A 69 14.37 -15.55 2.12
C HIS A 69 13.97 -15.77 0.65
N ASN A 70 13.25 -16.85 0.37
CA ASN A 70 12.62 -17.02 -0.93
C ASN A 70 11.54 -15.94 -1.15
N TRP A 71 11.15 -15.73 -2.42
CA TRP A 71 10.22 -14.68 -2.81
C TRP A 71 8.90 -14.70 -2.01
N ALA A 72 8.26 -15.86 -1.83
CA ALA A 72 6.96 -15.93 -1.15
C ALA A 72 7.06 -15.57 0.34
N VAL A 73 8.13 -16.00 1.03
CA VAL A 73 8.40 -15.62 2.42
C VAL A 73 8.71 -14.14 2.51
N HIS A 74 9.50 -13.61 1.58
CA HIS A 74 9.80 -12.18 1.52
C HIS A 74 8.52 -11.34 1.43
N GLU A 75 7.60 -11.67 0.53
CA GLU A 75 6.32 -10.95 0.38
C GLU A 75 5.47 -11.00 1.66
N LEU A 76 5.39 -12.16 2.33
CA LEU A 76 4.69 -12.30 3.61
C LEU A 76 5.27 -11.43 4.73
N LEU A 77 6.60 -11.29 4.77
CA LEU A 77 7.30 -10.52 5.80
C LEU A 77 7.25 -9.00 5.55
N THR A 78 7.26 -8.58 4.29
CA THR A 78 7.34 -7.17 3.89
C THR A 78 6.00 -6.53 3.58
N THR A 79 4.91 -7.29 3.67
CA THR A 79 3.56 -6.84 3.31
C THR A 79 2.56 -7.14 4.43
N SER A 80 1.53 -6.33 4.54
CA SER A 80 0.43 -6.51 5.50
C SER A 80 -0.92 -6.29 4.84
N ASP A 81 -1.87 -7.15 5.16
CA ASP A 81 -3.28 -6.93 4.87
C ASP A 81 -3.90 -5.95 5.87
N PHE A 82 -5.00 -5.31 5.48
CA PHE A 82 -5.77 -4.49 6.41
C PHE A 82 -7.26 -4.54 6.15
N ALA A 83 -8.04 -4.53 7.23
CA ALA A 83 -9.51 -4.48 7.21
C ALA A 83 -10.15 -5.52 6.27
N ARG A 84 -9.66 -6.77 6.25
CA ARG A 84 -10.11 -7.85 5.35
C ARG A 84 -11.62 -8.12 5.44
N ASP A 85 -12.22 -7.96 6.62
CA ASP A 85 -13.64 -8.19 6.85
C ASP A 85 -14.53 -7.00 6.42
N ASN A 86 -13.94 -5.87 6.03
CA ASN A 86 -14.70 -4.68 5.66
C ASN A 86 -14.91 -4.58 4.14
N LYS A 87 -16.08 -5.04 3.69
CA LYS A 87 -16.46 -5.02 2.26
C LYS A 87 -16.46 -3.62 1.66
N VAL A 88 -16.78 -2.58 2.43
CA VAL A 88 -16.77 -1.19 1.94
C VAL A 88 -15.34 -0.77 1.63
N VAL A 89 -14.40 -1.00 2.56
CA VAL A 89 -12.98 -0.73 2.31
C VAL A 89 -12.50 -1.51 1.10
N THR A 90 -12.76 -2.83 1.05
CA THR A 90 -12.34 -3.69 -0.08
C THR A 90 -12.84 -3.15 -1.42
N THR A 91 -14.11 -2.71 -1.50
CA THR A 91 -14.67 -2.16 -2.74
C THR A 91 -14.00 -0.82 -3.10
N LEU A 92 -13.84 0.08 -2.14
CA LEU A 92 -13.26 1.41 -2.38
C LEU A 92 -11.79 1.36 -2.83
N VAL A 93 -11.01 0.41 -2.27
CA VAL A 93 -9.58 0.27 -2.61
C VAL A 93 -9.33 -0.78 -3.71
N GLY A 94 -10.40 -1.33 -4.34
CA GLY A 94 -10.28 -2.31 -5.42
C GLY A 94 -9.59 -3.61 -5.00
N GLY A 95 -9.77 -4.05 -3.74
CA GLY A 95 -9.15 -5.26 -3.19
C GLY A 95 -7.70 -5.10 -2.74
N LEU A 96 -7.10 -3.92 -2.85
CA LEU A 96 -5.72 -3.66 -2.43
C LEU A 96 -5.50 -3.70 -0.91
N ASN A 97 -6.55 -3.89 -0.13
CA ASN A 97 -6.45 -4.23 1.30
C ASN A 97 -6.08 -5.70 1.57
N PHE A 98 -6.06 -6.55 0.54
CA PHE A 98 -5.50 -7.90 0.49
C PHE A 98 -4.15 -7.85 -0.24
N GLN A 99 -3.22 -7.11 0.33
CA GLN A 99 -1.97 -6.80 -0.35
C GLN A 99 -1.02 -8.00 -0.44
N VAL A 100 -1.05 -8.88 0.56
CA VAL A 100 -0.30 -10.14 0.56
C VAL A 100 -0.72 -11.00 -0.64
N GLU A 101 -2.02 -11.16 -0.87
CA GLU A 101 -2.55 -11.91 -2.01
C GLU A 101 -2.26 -11.22 -3.33
N HIS A 102 -2.30 -9.89 -3.35
CA HIS A 102 -1.96 -9.11 -4.54
C HIS A 102 -0.51 -9.35 -4.97
N HIS A 103 0.43 -9.40 -4.02
CA HIS A 103 1.84 -9.67 -4.31
C HIS A 103 2.09 -11.13 -4.67
N LEU A 104 1.52 -12.07 -3.93
CA LEU A 104 1.71 -13.50 -4.20
C LEU A 104 1.02 -13.98 -5.48
N PHE A 105 -0.09 -13.38 -5.86
CA PHE A 105 -0.92 -13.82 -6.98
C PHE A 105 -1.32 -12.67 -7.92
N PRO A 106 -0.35 -11.94 -8.52
CA PRO A 106 -0.63 -10.74 -9.31
C PRO A 106 -1.48 -10.99 -10.55
N MET A 107 -1.57 -12.25 -11.01
CA MET A 107 -2.40 -12.65 -12.17
C MET A 107 -3.82 -13.07 -11.78
N VAL A 108 -4.15 -13.10 -10.49
CA VAL A 108 -5.49 -13.48 -10.01
C VAL A 108 -6.32 -12.21 -9.78
N SER A 109 -7.57 -12.25 -10.23
CA SER A 109 -8.48 -11.12 -10.00
C SER A 109 -8.75 -10.90 -8.51
N HIS A 110 -8.77 -9.65 -8.08
CA HIS A 110 -9.00 -9.23 -6.70
C HIS A 110 -10.32 -9.74 -6.09
N CYS A 111 -11.31 -10.11 -6.89
CA CYS A 111 -12.55 -10.70 -6.38
C CYS A 111 -12.33 -12.07 -5.70
N HIS A 112 -11.21 -12.74 -5.96
CA HIS A 112 -10.82 -14.01 -5.35
C HIS A 112 -9.95 -13.85 -4.11
N TYR A 113 -9.41 -12.66 -3.84
CA TYR A 113 -8.50 -12.42 -2.71
C TYR A 113 -9.10 -12.79 -1.34
N PRO A 114 -10.38 -12.52 -1.02
CA PRO A 114 -10.94 -12.95 0.27
C PRO A 114 -10.96 -14.47 0.50
N ALA A 115 -11.03 -15.26 -0.58
CA ALA A 115 -10.95 -16.73 -0.49
C ALA A 115 -9.48 -17.20 -0.42
N LEU A 116 -8.60 -16.58 -1.21
CA LEU A 116 -7.16 -16.85 -1.22
C LEU A 116 -6.51 -16.51 0.13
N SER A 117 -6.89 -15.41 0.74
CA SER A 117 -6.33 -14.95 2.00
C SER A 117 -6.45 -16.00 3.12
N LYS A 118 -7.57 -16.72 3.18
CA LYS A 118 -7.75 -17.81 4.15
C LYS A 118 -6.79 -18.96 3.91
N ILE A 119 -6.49 -19.27 2.64
CA ILE A 119 -5.56 -20.34 2.26
C ILE A 119 -4.13 -19.90 2.58
N VAL A 120 -3.77 -18.69 2.21
CA VAL A 120 -2.43 -18.11 2.46
C VAL A 120 -2.15 -18.04 3.97
N GLU A 121 -3.10 -17.55 4.76
CA GLU A 121 -2.96 -17.49 6.22
C GLU A 121 -2.81 -18.88 6.85
N ALA A 122 -3.60 -19.86 6.41
CA ALA A 122 -3.50 -21.25 6.89
C ALA A 122 -2.14 -21.87 6.52
N THR A 123 -1.67 -21.64 5.30
CA THR A 123 -0.36 -22.12 4.83
C THR A 123 0.77 -21.42 5.60
N ALA A 124 0.73 -20.11 5.76
CA ALA A 124 1.73 -19.39 6.54
C ALA A 124 1.83 -19.92 7.97
N LYS A 125 0.68 -20.21 8.59
CA LYS A 125 0.63 -20.80 9.94
C LYS A 125 1.22 -22.22 9.98
N GLU A 126 0.98 -23.06 8.96
CA GLU A 126 1.54 -24.41 8.86
C GLU A 126 3.08 -24.37 8.82
N TYR A 127 3.64 -23.42 8.08
CA TYR A 127 5.09 -23.22 7.96
C TYR A 127 5.68 -22.28 9.02
N GLN A 128 4.90 -21.87 10.01
CA GLN A 128 5.31 -20.97 11.10
C GLN A 128 5.82 -19.58 10.60
N ILE A 129 5.37 -19.16 9.42
CA ILE A 129 5.71 -17.85 8.86
C ILE A 129 4.70 -16.81 9.37
N PRO A 130 5.12 -15.63 9.85
CA PRO A 130 4.19 -14.58 10.23
C PRO A 130 3.28 -14.17 9.07
N PHE A 131 1.99 -14.04 9.34
CA PHE A 131 1.03 -13.41 8.45
C PHE A 131 0.61 -12.07 9.04
N ASN A 132 0.94 -10.99 8.36
CA ASN A 132 0.74 -9.64 8.86
C ASN A 132 -0.65 -9.12 8.50
N GLU A 133 -1.41 -8.69 9.51
CA GLU A 133 -2.72 -8.09 9.31
C GLU A 133 -3.00 -6.96 10.30
N GLN A 134 -3.64 -5.92 9.83
CA GLN A 134 -4.28 -4.89 10.64
C GLN A 134 -5.80 -5.07 10.58
N SER A 135 -6.41 -5.47 11.69
CA SER A 135 -7.83 -5.89 11.72
C SER A 135 -8.83 -4.81 11.29
N THR A 136 -8.47 -3.53 11.33
CA THR A 136 -9.31 -2.43 10.86
C THR A 136 -8.51 -1.36 10.13
N PHE A 137 -9.18 -0.61 9.26
CA PHE A 137 -8.57 0.51 8.56
C PHE A 137 -7.96 1.56 9.50
N PHE A 138 -8.64 1.90 10.59
CA PHE A 138 -8.13 2.86 11.58
C PHE A 138 -6.93 2.34 12.37
N LYS A 139 -6.87 1.03 12.64
CA LYS A 139 -5.68 0.42 13.26
C LYS A 139 -4.49 0.47 12.30
N ALA A 140 -4.71 0.22 11.02
CA ALA A 140 -3.67 0.34 10.00
C ALA A 140 -3.12 1.78 9.94
N ILE A 141 -3.98 2.79 9.90
CA ILE A 141 -3.57 4.21 9.95
C ILE A 141 -2.75 4.49 11.21
N LYS A 142 -3.23 4.07 12.38
CA LYS A 142 -2.51 4.28 13.64
C LYS A 142 -1.13 3.61 13.61
N SER A 143 -1.07 2.35 13.17
CA SER A 143 0.18 1.59 13.02
C SER A 143 1.16 2.30 12.07
N HIS A 144 0.66 2.84 10.95
CA HIS A 144 1.46 3.61 10.02
C HIS A 144 2.09 4.85 10.69
N PHE A 145 1.32 5.65 11.43
CA PHE A 145 1.88 6.81 12.13
C PHE A 145 2.88 6.41 13.21
N VAL A 146 2.67 5.30 13.90
CA VAL A 146 3.60 4.80 14.93
C VAL A 146 4.91 4.38 14.29
N ILE A 147 4.89 3.63 13.17
CA ILE A 147 6.11 3.22 12.48
C ILE A 147 6.88 4.40 11.92
N LEU A 148 6.21 5.38 11.31
CA LEU A 148 6.87 6.60 10.83
C LEU A 148 7.58 7.34 11.96
N LYS A 149 6.96 7.45 13.13
CA LYS A 149 7.57 8.08 14.31
C LYS A 149 8.80 7.29 14.78
N LYS A 150 8.72 5.97 14.82
CA LYS A 150 9.84 5.09 15.22
C LYS A 150 11.01 5.19 14.24
N LEU A 151 10.72 5.14 12.94
CA LEU A 151 11.76 5.29 11.90
C LEU A 151 12.41 6.68 11.93
N GLY A 152 11.62 7.73 12.14
CA GLY A 152 12.13 9.09 12.33
C GLY A 152 13.01 9.26 13.57
N ALA A 153 12.82 8.42 14.60
CA ALA A 153 13.67 8.37 15.79
C ALA A 153 14.88 7.43 15.65
N GLY A 154 15.14 6.89 14.46
CA GLY A 154 16.31 6.02 14.19
C GLY A 154 16.11 4.54 14.58
N ALA A 155 14.89 4.09 14.83
CA ALA A 155 14.58 2.72 15.24
C ALA A 155 14.54 1.69 14.09
N ARG A 156 15.28 1.93 12.99
CA ARG A 156 15.27 1.06 11.80
C ARG A 156 15.75 -0.37 12.12
N SER A 157 16.72 -0.52 13.02
CA SER A 157 17.26 -1.83 13.42
C SER A 157 16.25 -2.78 14.08
N LEU A 158 15.10 -2.28 14.56
CA LEU A 158 14.08 -3.11 15.17
C LEU A 158 13.27 -3.94 14.15
N TYR A 159 13.49 -3.73 12.85
CA TYR A 159 12.68 -4.29 11.76
C TYR A 159 13.55 -5.00 10.71
N THR A 160 14.79 -5.36 11.07
CA THR A 160 15.75 -6.06 10.19
C THR A 160 15.77 -7.57 10.48
N ASP A 161 16.38 -8.33 9.58
CA ASP A 161 16.47 -9.81 9.59
C ASP A 161 17.00 -10.46 10.89
N GLU A 162 17.78 -9.73 11.70
CA GLU A 162 18.40 -10.31 12.91
C GLU A 162 17.38 -10.85 13.93
N GLN A 163 16.11 -10.50 13.81
CA GLN A 163 15.05 -10.94 14.72
C GLN A 163 14.19 -12.08 14.15
N LEU A 164 14.37 -12.44 12.89
CA LEU A 164 13.63 -13.52 12.23
C LEU A 164 14.38 -14.85 12.42
N LYS A 165 14.18 -15.50 13.54
CA LYS A 165 14.61 -16.89 13.76
C LYS A 165 13.41 -17.80 13.50
N PHE A 166 13.33 -18.37 12.30
CA PHE A 166 12.45 -19.49 11.97
C PHE A 166 13.24 -20.79 11.99
#